data_592ebeffce440e4e12d8a14408899667
#
_entry.id   592ebeffce440e4e12d8a14408899667
#
_cell.length_a   1.000
_cell.length_b   1.000
_cell.length_c   1.000
_cell.angle_alpha   90.00
_cell.angle_beta   90.00
_cell.angle_gamma   90.00
#
_symmetry.space_group_name_H-M   'P 1'
#
loop_
_entity.id
_entity.type
_entity.pdbx_description
1 polymer ?
#
loop_
_entity_poly.entity_id
_entity_poly.type
_entity_poly.pdbx_seq_one_letter_code
_entity_poly.pdbx_strand_id
1 'polypeptide(L)'
;MLTEMVEYGHKLDEKMKAMKSEKKENVQGTNRDGKETRTQINGVDQKEERDVQPEKNEETRIQKNEERLGNLQDIFKRSNNRIIGVPEGEEEEQQIENLFEQIMKEKFPNLAKEIDFQEIQEAQRVPKKLDPRRNTPRHIIITLAKIKDKERLLQATREKETVTYKGVPIRLSADFSKETLQARRGWKEVFQVMKGKDLIQDYSIQ
;
A
#
# COMPACT_ATOMS: atom_id res chain seq x y z
N MET A 1 -22.68 -3.42 0.61
CA MET A 1 -21.67 -3.72 -0.41
C MET A 1 -20.23 -3.44 0.05
N LEU A 2 -19.86 -2.21 0.48
CA LEU A 2 -18.50 -1.91 0.98
C LEU A 2 -18.18 -2.59 2.31
N THR A 3 -19.12 -2.65 3.24
CA THR A 3 -18.99 -3.37 4.53
C THR A 3 -18.78 -4.88 4.33
N GLU A 4 -19.44 -5.45 3.37
CA GLU A 4 -19.30 -6.88 3.04
C GLU A 4 -17.94 -7.19 2.41
N MET A 5 -17.38 -6.28 1.61
CA MET A 5 -16.04 -6.44 1.03
C MET A 5 -14.93 -6.34 2.08
N VAL A 6 -15.07 -5.46 3.07
CA VAL A 6 -14.13 -5.35 4.20
C VAL A 6 -14.18 -6.60 5.07
N GLU A 7 -15.39 -7.11 5.32
CA GLU A 7 -15.59 -8.34 6.09
C GLU A 7 -15.04 -9.57 5.33
N TYR A 8 -15.18 -9.59 4.00
CA TYR A 8 -14.60 -10.63 3.16
C TYR A 8 -13.07 -10.57 3.15
N GLY A 9 -12.49 -9.38 3.11
CA GLY A 9 -11.04 -9.18 3.25
C GLY A 9 -10.49 -9.67 4.58
N HIS A 10 -11.22 -9.42 5.68
CA HIS A 10 -10.84 -9.91 7.02
C HIS A 10 -10.91 -11.42 7.11
N LYS A 11 -11.97 -12.04 6.57
CA LYS A 11 -12.11 -13.50 6.49
C LYS A 11 -11.02 -14.17 5.64
N LEU A 12 -10.57 -13.50 4.59
CA LEU A 12 -9.48 -14.01 3.74
C LEU A 12 -8.14 -13.99 4.49
N ASP A 13 -7.87 -12.92 5.23
CA ASP A 13 -6.64 -12.78 6.04
C ASP A 13 -6.59 -13.79 7.19
N GLU A 14 -7.72 -14.04 7.86
CA GLU A 14 -7.83 -15.09 8.88
C GLU A 14 -7.65 -16.50 8.30
N LYS A 15 -8.24 -16.78 7.14
CA LYS A 15 -8.03 -18.05 6.45
C LYS A 15 -6.56 -18.25 6.03
N MET A 16 -5.89 -17.20 5.59
CA MET A 16 -4.47 -17.27 5.25
C MET A 16 -3.59 -17.51 6.48
N LYS A 17 -3.91 -16.89 7.63
CA LYS A 17 -3.21 -17.13 8.89
C LYS A 17 -3.41 -18.57 9.38
N ALA A 18 -4.63 -19.09 9.29
CA ALA A 18 -4.95 -20.49 9.65
C ALA A 18 -4.19 -21.48 8.75
N MET A 19 -4.16 -21.29 7.44
CA MET A 19 -3.41 -22.15 6.52
C MET A 19 -1.89 -22.09 6.76
N LYS A 20 -1.32 -20.94 7.14
CA LYS A 20 0.10 -20.82 7.51
C LYS A 20 0.42 -21.56 8.81
N SER A 21 -0.51 -21.56 9.78
CA SER A 21 -0.35 -22.29 11.05
C SER A 21 -0.42 -23.80 10.83
N GLU A 22 -1.41 -24.27 10.09
CA GLU A 22 -1.61 -25.69 9.77
C GLU A 22 -0.43 -26.28 8.98
N LYS A 23 0.14 -25.49 8.05
CA LYS A 23 1.34 -25.86 7.31
C LYS A 23 2.58 -25.96 8.22
N LYS A 24 2.71 -25.10 9.23
CA LYS A 24 3.83 -25.14 10.18
C LYS A 24 3.76 -26.37 11.09
N GLU A 25 2.54 -26.79 11.46
CA GLU A 25 2.33 -28.03 12.24
C GLU A 25 2.61 -29.29 11.41
N ASN A 26 2.18 -29.33 10.15
CA ASN A 26 2.43 -30.45 9.25
C ASN A 26 3.91 -30.63 8.92
N VAL A 27 4.68 -29.54 8.78
CA VAL A 27 6.14 -29.61 8.57
C VAL A 27 6.87 -30.09 9.85
N GLN A 28 6.35 -29.80 11.04
CA GLN A 28 6.91 -30.32 12.28
C GLN A 28 6.55 -31.80 12.57
N GLY A 29 5.39 -32.25 12.07
CA GLY A 29 4.98 -33.67 12.15
C GLY A 29 5.86 -34.58 11.32
N THR A 30 6.18 -34.17 10.08
CA THR A 30 6.99 -34.98 9.14
C THR A 30 8.45 -35.12 9.57
N ASN A 31 8.97 -34.21 10.42
CA ASN A 31 10.34 -34.30 10.94
C ASN A 31 10.51 -35.31 12.11
N ARG A 32 9.42 -35.79 12.71
CA ARG A 32 9.50 -36.81 13.78
C ARG A 32 9.56 -38.23 13.25
N ASP A 33 8.91 -38.52 12.12
CA ASP A 33 8.89 -39.85 11.51
C ASP A 33 10.15 -40.17 10.67
N GLY A 34 10.96 -39.15 10.33
CA GLY A 34 12.17 -39.28 9.50
C GLY A 34 13.40 -39.87 10.23
N LYS A 35 13.31 -40.19 11.54
CA LYS A 35 14.46 -40.73 12.32
C LYS A 35 14.55 -42.25 12.38
N GLU A 36 13.53 -42.98 12.02
CA GLU A 36 13.52 -44.47 12.14
C GLU A 36 13.78 -45.21 10.83
N THR A 37 13.81 -44.56 9.67
CA THR A 37 13.99 -45.25 8.38
C THR A 37 15.38 -45.11 7.77
N ARG A 38 16.42 -44.82 8.56
CA ARG A 38 17.79 -44.54 8.05
C ARG A 38 18.72 -45.74 7.99
N THR A 39 18.18 -46.98 8.06
CA THR A 39 19.05 -48.17 8.12
C THR A 39 18.85 -49.19 6.96
N GLN A 40 18.05 -48.89 5.97
CA GLN A 40 18.00 -49.75 4.76
C GLN A 40 17.84 -48.87 3.54
N ILE A 41 18.89 -48.60 2.82
CA ILE A 41 18.97 -48.53 1.33
C ILE A 41 20.41 -48.02 1.01
N ASN A 42 21.36 -48.96 0.98
CA ASN A 42 22.49 -48.90 0.07
C ASN A 42 22.01 -49.35 -1.30
N GLY A 43 21.95 -48.45 -2.25
CA GLY A 43 21.71 -48.77 -3.64
C GLY A 43 20.49 -48.10 -4.22
N VAL A 44 20.60 -46.87 -4.66
CA VAL A 44 20.04 -46.34 -5.92
C VAL A 44 20.56 -44.92 -6.14
N ASP A 45 21.66 -44.81 -6.83
CA ASP A 45 22.24 -43.58 -7.38
C ASP A 45 21.44 -43.08 -8.62
N GLN A 46 20.18 -42.81 -8.52
CA GLN A 46 19.43 -42.18 -9.63
C GLN A 46 18.14 -41.48 -9.17
N LYS A 47 18.09 -40.82 -8.03
CA LYS A 47 16.88 -40.09 -7.60
C LYS A 47 17.07 -38.64 -7.11
N GLU A 48 18.24 -38.05 -7.29
CA GLU A 48 18.52 -36.70 -6.78
C GLU A 48 17.99 -35.55 -7.66
N GLU A 49 17.44 -35.81 -8.84
CA GLU A 49 16.90 -34.72 -9.68
C GLU A 49 15.40 -34.44 -9.55
N ARG A 50 14.65 -35.21 -8.73
CA ARG A 50 13.19 -35.02 -8.61
C ARG A 50 12.72 -34.22 -7.40
N ASP A 51 13.54 -34.01 -6.39
CA ASP A 51 13.12 -33.35 -5.15
C ASP A 51 13.31 -31.81 -5.15
N VAL A 52 13.99 -31.23 -6.15
CA VAL A 52 14.17 -29.77 -6.26
C VAL A 52 12.97 -29.07 -6.91
N GLN A 53 12.09 -29.80 -7.59
CA GLN A 53 10.96 -29.20 -8.30
C GLN A 53 9.78 -28.75 -7.40
N PRO A 54 9.40 -29.43 -6.31
CA PRO A 54 8.28 -28.99 -5.49
C PRO A 54 8.57 -27.69 -4.72
N GLU A 55 9.78 -27.48 -4.22
CA GLU A 55 10.17 -26.23 -3.52
C GLU A 55 10.18 -25.02 -4.46
N LYS A 56 10.76 -25.14 -5.64
CA LYS A 56 10.71 -24.09 -6.68
C LYS A 56 9.28 -23.73 -7.09
N ASN A 57 8.39 -24.74 -7.19
CA ASN A 57 7.00 -24.50 -7.51
C ASN A 57 6.26 -23.77 -6.38
N GLU A 58 6.61 -24.04 -5.13
CA GLU A 58 5.98 -23.41 -3.98
C GLU A 58 6.47 -21.95 -3.80
N GLU A 59 7.76 -21.68 -3.93
CA GLU A 59 8.29 -20.32 -3.95
C GLU A 59 7.67 -19.48 -5.06
N THR A 60 7.56 -20.04 -6.27
CA THR A 60 6.90 -19.37 -7.40
C THR A 60 5.42 -19.08 -7.13
N ARG A 61 4.72 -19.98 -6.44
CA ARG A 61 3.31 -19.76 -6.03
C ARG A 61 3.18 -18.68 -4.97
N ILE A 62 4.08 -18.67 -3.99
CA ILE A 62 4.13 -17.63 -2.95
C ILE A 62 4.37 -16.27 -3.60
N GLN A 63 5.38 -16.16 -4.46
CA GLN A 63 5.70 -14.92 -5.17
C GLN A 63 4.53 -14.41 -6.02
N LYS A 64 3.86 -15.28 -6.77
CA LYS A 64 2.65 -14.92 -7.53
C LYS A 64 1.50 -14.46 -6.64
N ASN A 65 1.36 -15.06 -5.47
CA ASN A 65 0.31 -14.66 -4.53
C ASN A 65 0.63 -13.31 -3.88
N GLU A 66 1.89 -13.05 -3.54
CA GLU A 66 2.34 -11.75 -3.05
C GLU A 66 2.12 -10.64 -4.10
N GLU A 67 2.48 -10.90 -5.35
CA GLU A 67 2.22 -9.99 -6.46
C GLU A 67 0.71 -9.72 -6.64
N ARG A 68 -0.12 -10.74 -6.60
CA ARG A 68 -1.59 -10.57 -6.66
C ARG A 68 -2.13 -9.76 -5.48
N LEU A 69 -1.60 -9.97 -4.28
CA LEU A 69 -1.99 -9.20 -3.10
C LEU A 69 -1.56 -7.73 -3.25
N GLY A 70 -0.37 -7.45 -3.76
CA GLY A 70 0.09 -6.10 -4.07
C GLY A 70 -0.83 -5.42 -5.08
N ASN A 71 -1.17 -6.10 -6.17
CA ASN A 71 -2.09 -5.59 -7.20
C ASN A 71 -3.49 -5.30 -6.63
N LEU A 72 -4.03 -6.18 -5.78
CA LEU A 72 -5.31 -5.95 -5.11
C LEU A 72 -5.24 -4.75 -4.17
N GLN A 73 -4.16 -4.59 -3.41
CA GLN A 73 -3.97 -3.43 -2.56
C GLN A 73 -3.94 -2.13 -3.37
N ASP A 74 -3.28 -2.09 -4.52
CA ASP A 74 -3.25 -0.91 -5.37
C ASP A 74 -4.63 -0.60 -5.97
N ILE A 75 -5.43 -1.62 -6.30
CA ILE A 75 -6.82 -1.43 -6.72
C ILE A 75 -7.64 -0.77 -5.60
N PHE A 76 -7.55 -1.25 -4.37
CA PHE A 76 -8.25 -0.66 -3.22
C PHE A 76 -7.76 0.76 -2.90
N LYS A 77 -6.47 1.04 -3.08
CA LYS A 77 -5.88 2.36 -2.85
C LYS A 77 -6.05 3.31 -4.03
N ARG A 78 -6.67 2.85 -5.12
CA ARG A 78 -6.78 3.63 -6.35
C ARG A 78 -7.51 4.97 -6.17
N SER A 79 -8.49 5.05 -5.27
CA SER A 79 -9.24 6.26 -4.93
C SER A 79 -8.66 7.03 -3.74
N ASN A 80 -7.60 6.51 -3.07
CA ASN A 80 -7.04 7.12 -1.90
C ASN A 80 -6.08 8.26 -2.23
N ASN A 81 -6.21 9.36 -1.50
CA ASN A 81 -5.23 10.43 -1.40
C ASN A 81 -4.58 10.38 -0.02
N ARG A 82 -3.28 10.60 0.01
CA ARG A 82 -2.51 10.68 1.25
C ARG A 82 -2.09 12.11 1.51
N ILE A 83 -2.44 12.65 2.68
CA ILE A 83 -2.00 13.97 3.15
C ILE A 83 -0.94 13.75 4.22
N ILE A 84 0.17 14.41 4.07
CA ILE A 84 1.37 14.30 4.91
C ILE A 84 1.68 15.66 5.50
N GLY A 85 2.00 15.72 6.79
CA GLY A 85 2.47 16.94 7.46
C GLY A 85 1.39 17.72 8.20
N VAL A 86 0.14 17.30 8.21
CA VAL A 86 -0.91 17.93 9.04
C VAL A 86 -0.65 17.59 10.50
N PRO A 87 -0.52 18.61 11.40
CA PRO A 87 -0.26 18.38 12.82
C PRO A 87 -1.28 17.43 13.47
N GLU A 88 -0.87 16.72 14.51
CA GLU A 88 -1.78 15.92 15.31
C GLU A 88 -2.75 16.80 16.09
N GLY A 89 -3.94 16.29 16.38
CA GLY A 89 -4.95 16.98 17.17
C GLY A 89 -5.88 17.89 16.39
N GLU A 90 -5.58 18.22 15.15
CA GLU A 90 -6.45 19.07 14.32
C GLU A 90 -7.86 18.47 14.11
N GLU A 91 -7.97 17.15 14.19
CA GLU A 91 -9.24 16.41 14.15
C GLU A 91 -10.04 16.44 15.43
N GLU A 92 -9.47 16.84 16.56
CA GLU A 92 -10.18 16.97 17.83
C GLU A 92 -11.16 18.16 17.80
N GLU A 93 -10.84 19.19 17.02
CA GLU A 93 -11.70 20.36 16.83
C GLU A 93 -12.75 20.15 15.74
N GLN A 94 -12.46 19.26 14.77
CA GLN A 94 -13.33 19.00 13.62
C GLN A 94 -13.04 17.61 13.04
N GLN A 95 -14.01 17.06 12.30
CA GLN A 95 -13.81 15.80 11.57
C GLN A 95 -12.75 15.96 10.49
N ILE A 96 -12.05 14.85 10.17
CA ILE A 96 -10.98 14.86 9.15
C ILE A 96 -11.52 15.28 7.77
N GLU A 97 -12.76 14.96 7.48
CA GLU A 97 -13.45 15.37 6.25
C GLU A 97 -13.56 16.90 6.16
N ASN A 98 -13.94 17.55 7.26
CA ASN A 98 -14.05 19.02 7.33
C ASN A 98 -12.66 19.67 7.19
N LEU A 99 -11.63 19.08 7.80
CA LEU A 99 -10.26 19.52 7.66
C LEU A 99 -9.79 19.44 6.20
N PHE A 100 -10.12 18.33 5.52
CA PHE A 100 -9.82 18.18 4.11
C PHE A 100 -10.56 19.21 3.25
N GLU A 101 -11.85 19.39 3.49
CA GLU A 101 -12.66 20.41 2.80
C GLU A 101 -12.07 21.83 2.98
N GLN A 102 -11.62 22.17 4.19
CA GLN A 102 -10.96 23.43 4.49
C GLN A 102 -9.67 23.61 3.67
N ILE A 103 -8.82 22.58 3.64
CA ILE A 103 -7.59 22.59 2.81
C ILE A 103 -7.96 22.81 1.34
N MET A 104 -8.97 22.13 0.85
CA MET A 104 -9.41 22.22 -0.54
C MET A 104 -9.95 23.62 -0.87
N LYS A 105 -10.82 24.18 -0.04
CA LYS A 105 -11.37 25.53 -0.22
C LYS A 105 -10.30 26.61 -0.20
N GLU A 106 -9.31 26.48 0.68
CA GLU A 106 -8.23 27.47 0.82
C GLU A 106 -7.21 27.37 -0.32
N LYS A 107 -6.77 26.15 -0.65
CA LYS A 107 -5.66 25.95 -1.58
C LYS A 107 -6.08 25.65 -3.02
N PHE A 108 -7.26 25.09 -3.23
CA PHE A 108 -7.78 24.67 -4.54
C PHE A 108 -9.23 25.13 -4.74
N PRO A 109 -9.54 26.43 -4.64
CA PRO A 109 -10.91 26.93 -4.60
C PRO A 109 -11.75 26.56 -5.84
N ASN A 110 -11.13 26.47 -7.01
CA ASN A 110 -11.83 26.07 -8.23
C ASN A 110 -12.21 24.59 -8.19
N LEU A 111 -11.26 23.74 -7.79
CA LEU A 111 -11.50 22.31 -7.69
C LEU A 111 -12.47 21.98 -6.54
N ALA A 112 -12.40 22.73 -5.44
CA ALA A 112 -13.31 22.57 -4.31
C ALA A 112 -14.79 22.81 -4.63
N LYS A 113 -15.10 23.58 -5.70
CA LYS A 113 -16.49 23.78 -6.17
C LYS A 113 -17.04 22.60 -6.95
N GLU A 114 -16.16 21.73 -7.43
CA GLU A 114 -16.51 20.61 -8.30
C GLU A 114 -16.51 19.26 -7.56
N ILE A 115 -15.77 19.18 -6.44
CA ILE A 115 -15.73 17.99 -5.60
C ILE A 115 -16.90 18.02 -4.62
N ASP A 116 -17.67 16.94 -4.57
CA ASP A 116 -18.68 16.74 -3.54
C ASP A 116 -18.02 16.13 -2.29
N PHE A 117 -17.84 16.93 -1.26
CA PHE A 117 -17.22 16.49 -0.01
C PHE A 117 -18.12 15.56 0.81
N GLN A 118 -19.43 15.52 0.53
CA GLN A 118 -20.35 14.57 1.17
C GLN A 118 -20.17 13.14 0.62
N GLU A 119 -19.58 13.00 -0.58
CA GLU A 119 -19.26 11.71 -1.18
C GLU A 119 -17.87 11.16 -0.72
N ILE A 120 -17.22 11.73 0.28
CA ILE A 120 -16.01 11.13 0.88
C ILE A 120 -16.40 9.81 1.52
N GLN A 121 -15.76 8.73 1.07
CA GLN A 121 -16.07 7.38 1.53
C GLN A 121 -15.41 7.05 2.86
N GLU A 122 -14.17 7.52 3.05
CA GLU A 122 -13.39 7.28 4.25
C GLU A 122 -12.36 8.38 4.45
N ALA A 123 -12.19 8.80 5.71
CA ALA A 123 -11.15 9.71 6.13
C ALA A 123 -10.57 9.24 7.45
N GLN A 124 -9.27 8.96 7.50
CA GLN A 124 -8.63 8.47 8.72
C GLN A 124 -7.15 8.79 8.79
N ARG A 125 -6.62 8.87 10.02
CA ARG A 125 -5.16 8.88 10.23
C ARG A 125 -4.58 7.47 10.21
N VAL A 126 -3.41 7.35 9.59
CA VAL A 126 -2.68 6.09 9.51
C VAL A 126 -1.24 6.25 10.04
N PRO A 127 -0.79 5.33 10.92
CA PRO A 127 -1.54 4.23 11.56
C PRO A 127 -2.62 4.75 12.53
N LYS A 128 -3.63 3.90 12.85
CA LYS A 128 -4.72 4.30 13.78
C LYS A 128 -4.21 4.66 15.18
N LYS A 129 -3.22 3.90 15.68
CA LYS A 129 -2.63 4.17 17.00
C LYS A 129 -1.56 5.26 16.88
N LEU A 130 -1.64 6.25 17.75
CA LEU A 130 -0.59 7.24 17.94
C LEU A 130 0.60 6.59 18.66
N ASP A 131 1.79 6.74 18.11
CA ASP A 131 3.04 6.37 18.77
C ASP A 131 3.68 7.66 19.32
N PRO A 132 3.74 7.83 20.66
CA PRO A 132 4.32 9.03 21.28
C PRO A 132 5.80 9.26 20.96
N ARG A 133 6.51 8.22 20.48
CA ARG A 133 7.93 8.31 20.10
C ARG A 133 8.13 8.85 18.70
N ARG A 134 7.06 9.01 17.95
CA ARG A 134 7.10 9.45 16.56
C ARG A 134 7.20 10.98 16.50
N ASN A 135 8.26 11.47 15.86
CA ASN A 135 8.49 12.91 15.69
C ASN A 135 7.70 13.53 14.52
N THR A 136 7.01 12.72 13.73
CA THR A 136 6.26 13.20 12.56
C THR A 136 4.78 12.89 12.72
N PRO A 137 3.89 13.80 12.31
CA PRO A 137 2.46 13.54 12.34
C PRO A 137 2.08 12.28 11.55
N ARG A 138 1.06 11.57 11.99
CA ARG A 138 0.45 10.48 11.21
C ARG A 138 -0.11 11.05 9.91
N HIS A 139 -0.02 10.27 8.86
CA HIS A 139 -0.62 10.67 7.58
C HIS A 139 -2.13 10.54 7.64
N ILE A 140 -2.83 11.36 6.88
CA ILE A 140 -4.26 11.26 6.67
C ILE A 140 -4.49 10.56 5.33
N ILE A 141 -5.40 9.59 5.30
CA ILE A 141 -5.91 8.97 4.07
C ILE A 141 -7.33 9.46 3.85
N ILE A 142 -7.59 9.95 2.65
CA ILE A 142 -8.92 10.34 2.18
C ILE A 142 -9.28 9.47 0.98
N THR A 143 -10.37 8.74 1.07
CA THR A 143 -10.92 7.95 -0.04
C THR A 143 -12.04 8.74 -0.71
N LEU A 144 -11.79 9.17 -1.95
CA LEU A 144 -12.78 9.88 -2.76
C LEU A 144 -13.66 8.90 -3.52
N ALA A 145 -14.93 9.22 -3.70
CA ALA A 145 -15.85 8.38 -4.45
C ALA A 145 -15.47 8.27 -5.95
N LYS A 146 -14.94 9.36 -6.51
CA LYS A 146 -14.60 9.44 -7.93
C LYS A 146 -13.07 9.47 -8.13
N ILE A 147 -12.54 8.52 -8.86
CA ILE A 147 -11.10 8.46 -9.20
C ILE A 147 -10.66 9.73 -9.96
N LYS A 148 -11.53 10.27 -10.80
CA LYS A 148 -11.24 11.51 -11.54
C LYS A 148 -10.96 12.70 -10.63
N ASP A 149 -11.64 12.81 -9.50
CA ASP A 149 -11.43 13.90 -8.55
C ASP A 149 -10.07 13.76 -7.87
N LYS A 150 -9.65 12.52 -7.56
CA LYS A 150 -8.28 12.25 -7.10
C LYS A 150 -7.24 12.69 -8.13
N GLU A 151 -7.41 12.30 -9.40
CA GLU A 151 -6.45 12.64 -10.45
C GLU A 151 -6.32 14.15 -10.63
N ARG A 152 -7.44 14.86 -10.63
CA ARG A 152 -7.48 16.33 -10.71
C ARG A 152 -6.83 16.99 -9.51
N LEU A 153 -7.07 16.46 -8.30
CA LEU A 153 -6.43 16.95 -7.08
C LEU A 153 -4.91 16.78 -7.15
N LEU A 154 -4.45 15.59 -7.55
CA LEU A 154 -3.00 15.32 -7.69
C LEU A 154 -2.37 16.18 -8.78
N GLN A 155 -3.05 16.43 -9.87
CA GLN A 155 -2.60 17.35 -10.91
C GLN A 155 -2.49 18.78 -10.37
N ALA A 156 -3.55 19.30 -9.76
CA ALA A 156 -3.55 20.65 -9.16
C ALA A 156 -2.45 20.82 -8.09
N THR A 157 -2.16 19.74 -7.35
CA THR A 157 -1.07 19.75 -6.35
C THR A 157 0.32 19.84 -6.98
N ARG A 158 0.52 19.25 -8.16
CA ARG A 158 1.80 19.34 -8.89
C ARG A 158 2.05 20.70 -9.48
N GLU A 159 1.00 21.38 -9.90
CA GLU A 159 1.06 22.74 -10.45
C GLU A 159 1.39 23.77 -9.37
N LYS A 160 1.22 23.41 -8.09
CA LYS A 160 1.60 24.23 -6.95
C LYS A 160 2.96 23.80 -6.39
N GLU A 161 3.89 24.72 -6.29
CA GLU A 161 5.21 24.45 -5.71
C GLU A 161 5.13 24.03 -4.24
N THR A 162 4.22 24.66 -3.49
CA THR A 162 4.05 24.39 -2.05
C THR A 162 2.59 24.50 -1.65
N VAL A 163 2.10 23.48 -0.95
CA VAL A 163 0.79 23.50 -0.30
C VAL A 163 1.00 23.60 1.20
N THR A 164 0.29 24.52 1.85
CA THR A 164 0.38 24.74 3.31
C THR A 164 -0.99 24.59 3.96
N TYR A 165 -1.00 24.16 5.21
CA TYR A 165 -2.18 24.18 6.08
C TYR A 165 -1.82 24.89 7.38
N LYS A 166 -2.55 25.96 7.73
CA LYS A 166 -2.23 26.83 8.90
C LYS A 166 -0.73 27.26 8.93
N GLY A 167 -0.16 27.55 7.77
CA GLY A 167 1.26 27.93 7.64
C GLY A 167 2.26 26.78 7.67
N VAL A 168 1.84 25.55 7.94
CA VAL A 168 2.69 24.35 7.93
C VAL A 168 2.70 23.73 6.53
N PRO A 169 3.87 23.44 5.94
CA PRO A 169 3.94 22.74 4.67
C PRO A 169 3.33 21.35 4.77
N ILE A 170 2.39 21.06 3.89
CA ILE A 170 1.76 19.76 3.73
C ILE A 170 1.99 19.21 2.33
N ARG A 171 1.88 17.90 2.17
CA ARG A 171 2.02 17.25 0.88
C ARG A 171 0.84 16.32 0.62
N LEU A 172 0.22 16.49 -0.54
CA LEU A 172 -0.78 15.56 -1.05
C LEU A 172 -0.12 14.62 -2.07
N SER A 173 -0.40 13.34 -1.97
CA SER A 173 0.14 12.31 -2.86
C SER A 173 -0.85 11.17 -3.03
N ALA A 174 -0.67 10.37 -4.08
CA ALA A 174 -1.39 9.11 -4.20
C ALA A 174 -0.97 8.14 -3.07
N ASP A 175 -1.88 7.29 -2.64
CA ASP A 175 -1.59 6.18 -1.74
C ASP A 175 -1.29 4.93 -2.59
N PHE A 176 -0.14 4.32 -2.37
CA PHE A 176 0.33 3.15 -3.11
C PHE A 176 0.61 1.98 -2.16
N SER A 177 0.62 0.75 -2.68
CA SER A 177 1.15 -0.40 -1.98
C SER A 177 2.65 -0.22 -1.68
N LYS A 178 3.16 -1.02 -0.76
CA LYS A 178 4.58 -1.00 -0.42
C LYS A 178 5.44 -1.40 -1.64
N GLU A 179 4.97 -2.38 -2.39
CA GLU A 179 5.61 -2.93 -3.58
C GLU A 179 5.70 -1.86 -4.67
N THR A 180 4.60 -1.18 -4.96
CA THR A 180 4.56 -0.07 -5.93
C THR A 180 5.45 1.09 -5.50
N LEU A 181 5.47 1.45 -4.21
CA LEU A 181 6.38 2.49 -3.69
C LEU A 181 7.84 2.09 -3.86
N GLN A 182 8.18 0.82 -3.65
CA GLN A 182 9.54 0.31 -3.80
C GLN A 182 9.96 0.31 -5.28
N ALA A 183 9.11 -0.16 -6.18
CA ALA A 183 9.34 -0.12 -7.62
C ALA A 183 9.55 1.33 -8.10
N ARG A 184 8.70 2.27 -7.67
CA ARG A 184 8.85 3.70 -8.01
C ARG A 184 10.15 4.32 -7.51
N ARG A 185 10.66 3.90 -6.35
CA ARG A 185 11.97 4.36 -5.85
C ARG A 185 13.11 3.90 -6.74
N GLY A 186 13.08 2.65 -7.21
CA GLY A 186 14.08 2.13 -8.17
C GLY A 186 14.08 2.90 -9.50
N TRP A 187 12.91 3.29 -9.99
CA TRP A 187 12.79 4.09 -11.21
C TRP A 187 13.30 5.53 -11.06
N LYS A 188 13.30 6.08 -9.84
CA LYS A 188 13.74 7.46 -9.61
C LYS A 188 15.18 7.71 -10.09
N GLU A 189 16.08 6.78 -9.84
CA GLU A 189 17.49 6.88 -10.29
C GLU A 189 17.60 6.85 -11.80
N VAL A 190 16.86 5.96 -12.45
CA VAL A 190 16.80 5.86 -13.91
C VAL A 190 16.33 7.19 -14.53
N PHE A 191 15.28 7.77 -13.96
CA PHE A 191 14.75 9.06 -14.41
C PHE A 191 15.73 10.21 -14.21
N GLN A 192 16.46 10.23 -13.10
CA GLN A 192 17.48 11.26 -12.87
C GLN A 192 18.58 11.19 -13.93
N VAL A 193 19.03 9.97 -14.28
CA VAL A 193 20.03 9.77 -15.33
C VAL A 193 19.49 10.19 -16.71
N MET A 194 18.23 9.85 -17.01
CA MET A 194 17.60 10.21 -18.29
C MET A 194 17.37 11.73 -18.40
N LYS A 195 16.96 12.38 -17.32
CA LYS A 195 16.81 13.84 -17.26
C LYS A 195 18.15 14.56 -17.42
N GLY A 196 19.21 14.05 -16.80
CA GLY A 196 20.58 14.61 -16.95
C GLY A 196 21.17 14.43 -18.35
N LYS A 197 20.58 13.58 -19.21
CA LYS A 197 21.00 13.36 -20.60
C LYS A 197 20.06 14.00 -21.63
N ASP A 198 19.13 14.87 -21.21
CA ASP A 198 18.07 15.47 -22.05
C ASP A 198 17.23 14.44 -22.86
N LEU A 199 17.20 13.19 -22.41
CA LEU A 199 16.43 12.12 -23.04
C LEU A 199 14.94 12.13 -22.70
N ILE A 200 14.53 12.97 -21.74
CA ILE A 200 13.12 13.14 -21.34
C ILE A 200 12.84 14.62 -21.20
N GLN A 201 11.98 15.17 -22.06
CA GLN A 201 11.31 16.43 -21.79
C GLN A 201 10.30 16.20 -20.68
N ASP A 202 10.49 16.89 -19.55
CA ASP A 202 9.58 17.05 -18.39
C ASP A 202 8.31 16.12 -18.30
N TYR A 203 8.51 14.83 -18.37
CA TYR A 203 7.52 13.91 -17.82
C TYR A 203 7.72 13.87 -16.32
N SER A 204 6.99 14.74 -15.60
CA SER A 204 6.87 14.63 -14.16
C SER A 204 6.28 13.26 -13.85
N ILE A 205 7.11 12.35 -13.40
CA ILE A 205 6.68 11.02 -12.99
C ILE A 205 5.77 11.17 -11.79
N GLN A 206 4.59 10.73 -12.03
CA GLN A 206 3.48 10.68 -11.09
C GLN A 206 3.73 9.68 -9.97
#